data_c6c47e16dda2d4af4cb643d311084be9
#
_entry.id   c6c47e16dda2d4af4cb643d311084be9
#
_cell.length_a   1.000
_cell.length_b   1.000
_cell.length_c   1.000
_cell.angle_alpha   90.00
_cell.angle_beta   90.00
_cell.angle_gamma   90.00
#
_symmetry.space_group_name_H-M   'P 1'
#
loop_
_entity.id
_entity.type
_entity.pdbx_description
1 polymer ?
#
loop_
_entity_poly.entity_id
_entity_poly.type
_entity_poly.pdbx_seq_one_letter_code
_entity_poly.pdbx_strand_id
1 'polypeptide(L)'
;HTAEHLLNQVMVRMFGCERSKNAHIERKKSKISYVLDHKPTRQEEKAIADKMNELIAEDLPVTFEFVDRDHIPEGVKIDRLPEDASETIRLVRIGDFDVCPCIGKHVRSTSQIGRFELLGTNWDGLTHSFRIRFKVIP
;
A
#
# COMPACT_ATOMS: atom_id res chain seq x y z
N HIS A 1 7.24 -3.24 4.02
CA HIS A 1 6.55 -1.95 3.77
C HIS A 1 6.25 -1.70 2.29
N THR A 2 7.07 -2.22 1.36
CA THR A 2 6.81 -2.03 -0.07
C THR A 2 5.49 -2.69 -0.50
N ALA A 3 5.21 -3.90 -0.02
CA ALA A 3 3.96 -4.59 -0.31
C ALA A 3 2.75 -3.78 0.21
N GLU A 4 2.86 -3.19 1.40
CA GLU A 4 1.83 -2.32 1.95
C GLU A 4 1.55 -1.11 1.06
N HIS A 5 2.61 -0.42 0.62
CA HIS A 5 2.49 0.73 -0.27
C HIS A 5 1.83 0.34 -1.59
N LEU A 6 2.25 -0.79 -2.14
CA LEU A 6 1.72 -1.29 -3.40
C LEU A 6 0.24 -1.60 -3.28
N LEU A 7 -0.15 -2.32 -2.22
CA LEU A 7 -1.56 -2.66 -1.99
C LEU A 7 -2.41 -1.42 -1.75
N ASN A 8 -1.91 -0.46 -0.96
CA ASN A 8 -2.63 0.81 -0.75
C ASN A 8 -2.97 1.48 -2.07
N GLN A 9 -1.99 1.59 -2.97
CA GLN A 9 -2.22 2.26 -4.26
C GLN A 9 -3.16 1.47 -5.17
N VAL A 10 -3.06 0.13 -5.16
CA VAL A 10 -3.99 -0.71 -5.90
C VAL A 10 -5.43 -0.45 -5.42
N MET A 11 -5.64 -0.42 -4.11
CA MET A 11 -6.96 -0.16 -3.53
C MET A 11 -7.49 1.24 -3.86
N VAL A 12 -6.61 2.25 -3.76
CA VAL A 12 -6.98 3.63 -4.12
C VAL A 12 -7.43 3.72 -5.57
N ARG A 13 -6.70 3.08 -6.48
CA ARG A 13 -7.02 3.13 -7.91
C ARG A 13 -8.25 2.32 -8.28
N MET A 14 -8.45 1.17 -7.64
CA MET A 14 -9.60 0.30 -7.96
C MET A 14 -10.90 0.77 -7.32
N PHE A 15 -10.86 1.27 -6.10
CA PHE A 15 -12.06 1.56 -5.32
C PHE A 15 -12.26 3.04 -4.99
N GLY A 16 -11.29 3.89 -5.31
CA GLY A 16 -11.38 5.32 -4.99
C GLY A 16 -11.33 5.62 -3.49
N CYS A 17 -10.85 4.67 -2.69
CA CYS A 17 -10.76 4.84 -1.25
C CYS A 17 -9.48 5.55 -0.84
N GLU A 18 -9.36 5.90 0.44
CA GLU A 18 -8.13 6.43 1.00
C GLU A 18 -7.15 5.29 1.32
N ARG A 19 -5.88 5.64 1.46
CA ARG A 19 -4.86 4.70 1.93
C ARG A 19 -5.22 4.22 3.34
N SER A 20 -4.82 2.98 3.66
CA SER A 20 -5.13 2.41 4.96
C SER A 20 -4.48 3.17 6.11
N LYS A 21 -5.22 3.36 7.17
CA LYS A 21 -4.74 3.91 8.44
C LYS A 21 -4.58 2.82 9.49
N ASN A 22 -4.91 1.58 9.14
CA ASN A 22 -4.91 0.45 10.05
C ASN A 22 -4.32 -0.78 9.37
N ALA A 23 -3.01 -0.92 9.48
CA ALA A 23 -2.26 -2.01 8.89
C ALA A 23 -1.40 -2.70 9.94
N HIS A 24 -1.33 -4.02 9.85
CA HIS A 24 -0.47 -4.85 10.69
C HIS A 24 0.33 -5.77 9.79
N ILE A 25 1.58 -5.40 9.55
CA ILE A 25 2.46 -6.09 8.60
C ILE A 25 3.42 -7.00 9.34
N GLU A 26 3.32 -8.30 9.09
CA GLU A 26 4.19 -9.31 9.67
C GLU A 26 4.84 -10.15 8.58
N ARG A 27 5.88 -10.88 8.96
CA ARG A 27 6.65 -11.71 8.02
C ARG A 27 5.82 -12.85 7.42
N LYS A 28 4.99 -13.53 8.23
CA LYS A 28 4.21 -14.70 7.79
C LYS A 28 2.84 -14.35 7.24
N LYS A 29 2.20 -13.35 7.81
CA LYS A 29 0.88 -12.88 7.36
C LYS A 29 0.68 -11.44 7.78
N SER A 30 -0.06 -10.72 6.98
CA SER A 30 -0.34 -9.31 7.23
C SER A 30 -1.84 -9.06 7.16
N LYS A 31 -2.28 -8.03 7.85
CA LYS A 31 -3.66 -7.56 7.84
C LYS A 31 -3.68 -6.08 7.53
N ILE A 32 -4.59 -5.67 6.66
CA ILE A 32 -4.74 -4.27 6.31
C ILE A 32 -6.21 -3.99 6.05
N SER A 33 -6.71 -2.87 6.56
CA SER A 33 -8.13 -2.52 6.46
C SER A 33 -8.31 -1.23 5.67
N TYR A 34 -9.40 -1.21 4.89
CA TYR A 34 -9.79 -0.04 4.08
C TYR A 34 -11.26 0.27 4.33
N VAL A 35 -11.62 1.53 4.20
CA VAL A 35 -13.03 1.97 4.24
C VAL A 35 -13.51 2.07 2.81
N LEU A 36 -14.52 1.26 2.45
CA LEU A 36 -15.03 1.19 1.08
C LEU A 36 -16.53 1.50 1.04
N ASP A 37 -17.01 1.95 -0.12
CA ASP A 37 -18.42 2.23 -0.33
C ASP A 37 -19.28 0.96 -0.30
N HIS A 38 -18.71 -0.17 -0.70
CA HIS A 38 -19.42 -1.44 -0.81
C HIS A 38 -18.47 -2.61 -0.56
N LYS A 39 -19.05 -3.76 -0.23
CA LYS A 39 -18.30 -5.00 -0.09
C LYS A 39 -17.79 -5.46 -1.47
N PRO A 40 -16.46 -5.65 -1.64
CA PRO A 40 -15.94 -6.18 -2.89
C PRO A 40 -16.49 -7.58 -3.21
N THR A 41 -16.69 -7.83 -4.50
CA THR A 41 -17.07 -9.16 -4.98
C THR A 41 -15.86 -10.09 -5.01
N ARG A 42 -16.08 -11.39 -5.18
CA ARG A 42 -14.99 -12.35 -5.33
C ARG A 42 -14.14 -12.03 -6.56
N GLN A 43 -14.78 -11.55 -7.63
CA GLN A 43 -14.10 -11.15 -8.85
C GLN A 43 -13.19 -9.94 -8.58
N GLU A 44 -13.65 -8.98 -7.80
CA GLU A 44 -12.85 -7.82 -7.40
C GLU A 44 -11.69 -8.22 -6.50
N GLU A 45 -11.90 -9.15 -5.58
CA GLU A 45 -10.82 -9.69 -4.73
C GLU A 45 -9.75 -10.37 -5.56
N LYS A 46 -10.14 -11.16 -6.55
CA LYS A 46 -9.21 -11.79 -7.47
C LYS A 46 -8.43 -10.74 -8.27
N ALA A 47 -9.11 -9.69 -8.71
CA ALA A 47 -8.47 -8.60 -9.45
C ALA A 47 -7.41 -7.89 -8.61
N ILE A 48 -7.63 -7.73 -7.30
CA ILE A 48 -6.64 -7.17 -6.38
C ILE A 48 -5.37 -8.03 -6.37
N ALA A 49 -5.53 -9.34 -6.17
CA ALA A 49 -4.40 -10.28 -6.11
C ALA A 49 -3.66 -10.33 -7.45
N ASP A 50 -4.40 -10.38 -8.56
CA ASP A 50 -3.81 -10.41 -9.91
C ASP A 50 -3.02 -9.13 -10.19
N LYS A 51 -3.57 -7.97 -9.81
CA LYS A 51 -2.89 -6.69 -10.01
C LYS A 51 -1.61 -6.59 -9.16
N MET A 52 -1.66 -7.05 -7.91
CA MET A 52 -0.47 -7.08 -7.07
C MET A 52 0.63 -7.92 -7.70
N ASN A 53 0.31 -9.12 -8.17
CA ASN A 53 1.30 -9.99 -8.80
C ASN A 53 1.79 -9.46 -10.14
N GLU A 54 0.94 -8.79 -10.90
CA GLU A 54 1.34 -8.11 -12.13
C GLU A 54 2.39 -7.03 -11.85
N LEU A 55 2.15 -6.18 -10.85
CA LEU A 55 3.08 -5.12 -10.47
C LEU A 55 4.40 -5.67 -9.91
N ILE A 56 4.35 -6.77 -9.18
CA ILE A 56 5.54 -7.45 -8.69
C ILE A 56 6.36 -7.98 -9.88
N ALA A 57 5.70 -8.59 -10.85
CA ALA A 57 6.35 -9.13 -12.04
C ALA A 57 6.95 -8.06 -12.95
N GLU A 58 6.40 -6.85 -12.93
CA GLU A 58 6.94 -5.72 -13.70
C GLU A 58 8.29 -5.25 -13.19
N ASP A 59 8.69 -5.66 -11.99
CA ASP A 59 9.97 -5.32 -11.38
C ASP A 59 10.22 -3.80 -11.32
N LEU A 60 9.24 -3.07 -10.80
CA LEU A 60 9.32 -1.62 -10.70
C LEU A 60 10.39 -1.19 -9.69
N PRO A 61 11.21 -0.18 -10.02
CA PRO A 61 12.23 0.30 -9.10
C PRO A 61 11.61 1.00 -7.89
N VAL A 62 12.17 0.75 -6.71
CA VAL A 62 11.79 1.44 -5.48
C VAL A 62 12.91 2.42 -5.15
N THR A 63 12.62 3.70 -5.21
CA THR A 63 13.61 4.75 -5.02
C THR A 63 13.21 5.69 -3.88
N PHE A 64 14.20 6.41 -3.37
CA PHE A 64 14.01 7.34 -2.27
C PHE A 64 14.34 8.76 -2.74
N GLU A 65 13.57 9.72 -2.25
CA GLU A 65 13.76 11.13 -2.54
C GLU A 65 13.53 11.92 -1.26
N PHE A 66 14.39 12.87 -0.98
CA PHE A 66 14.23 13.73 0.17
C PHE A 66 13.72 15.10 -0.28
N VAL A 67 12.64 15.56 0.33
CA VAL A 67 12.03 16.86 0.01
C VAL A 67 11.74 17.61 1.30
N ASP A 68 11.72 18.94 1.22
CA ASP A 68 11.28 19.77 2.34
C ASP A 68 9.77 19.68 2.48
N ARG A 69 9.26 19.86 3.70
CA ARG A 69 7.81 19.86 3.97
C ARG A 69 7.06 20.86 3.08
N ASP A 70 7.69 21.99 2.79
CA ASP A 70 7.07 23.05 1.98
C ASP A 70 7.06 22.72 0.48
N HIS A 71 7.74 21.65 0.07
CA HIS A 71 7.89 21.25 -1.34
C HIS A 71 7.34 19.84 -1.60
N ILE A 72 6.32 19.42 -0.84
CA ILE A 72 5.69 18.12 -1.04
C ILE A 72 4.96 18.10 -2.38
N PRO A 73 5.17 17.08 -3.23
CA PRO A 73 4.45 16.96 -4.50
C PRO A 73 2.94 16.91 -4.28
N GLU A 74 2.20 17.43 -5.25
CA GLU A 74 0.75 17.39 -5.24
C GLU A 74 0.25 15.94 -5.16
N GLY A 75 -0.79 15.71 -4.35
CA GLY A 75 -1.35 14.38 -4.17
C GLY A 75 -0.68 13.51 -3.12
N VAL A 76 0.48 13.95 -2.60
CA VAL A 76 1.16 13.23 -1.51
C VAL A 76 0.66 13.76 -0.17
N LYS A 77 0.14 12.87 0.67
CA LYS A 77 -0.38 13.22 1.98
C LYS A 77 0.65 12.96 3.07
N ILE A 78 0.80 13.92 3.99
CA ILE A 78 1.75 13.83 5.10
C ILE A 78 1.06 13.80 6.47
N ASP A 79 -0.26 13.70 6.49
CA ASP A 79 -1.08 13.75 7.71
C ASP A 79 -0.79 12.59 8.67
N ARG A 80 -0.17 11.51 8.21
CA ARG A 80 0.23 10.38 9.05
C ARG A 80 1.62 10.51 9.66
N LEU A 81 2.36 11.54 9.30
CA LEU A 81 3.68 11.80 9.89
C LEU A 81 3.53 12.52 11.22
N PRO A 82 4.40 12.23 12.21
CA PRO A 82 4.40 12.99 13.45
C PRO A 82 4.61 14.48 13.19
N GLU A 83 3.96 15.34 13.98
CA GLU A 83 4.12 16.79 13.84
C GLU A 83 5.56 17.26 14.09
N ASP A 84 6.28 16.54 14.93
CA ASP A 84 7.67 16.81 15.25
C ASP A 84 8.65 16.10 14.32
N ALA A 85 8.15 15.49 13.24
CA ALA A 85 9.01 14.90 12.23
C ALA A 85 9.89 15.98 11.60
N SER A 86 11.06 15.58 11.15
CA SER A 86 12.03 16.47 10.53
C SER A 86 11.41 17.29 9.40
N GLU A 87 11.94 18.51 9.15
CA GLU A 87 11.50 19.32 8.02
C GLU A 87 11.76 18.68 6.68
N THR A 88 12.73 17.74 6.64
CA THR A 88 13.03 16.95 5.45
C THR A 88 12.26 15.65 5.52
N ILE A 89 11.49 15.36 4.49
CA ILE A 89 10.65 14.16 4.41
C ILE A 89 11.20 13.23 3.34
N ARG A 90 11.34 11.95 3.69
CA ARG A 90 11.73 10.93 2.71
C ARG A 90 10.48 10.43 1.99
N LEU A 91 10.47 10.56 0.68
CA LEU A 91 9.44 9.97 -0.17
C LEU A 91 9.96 8.65 -0.72
N VAL A 92 9.11 7.64 -0.72
CA VAL A 92 9.38 6.35 -1.35
C VAL A 92 8.57 6.27 -2.63
N ARG A 93 9.25 6.04 -3.74
CA ARG A 93 8.63 6.01 -5.06
C ARG A 93 8.74 4.60 -5.63
N ILE A 94 7.62 4.04 -6.08
CA ILE A 94 7.56 2.72 -6.72
C ILE A 94 7.27 2.97 -8.20
N GLY A 95 8.31 3.02 -9.03
CA GLY A 95 8.19 3.37 -10.44
C GLY A 95 7.38 4.66 -10.61
N ASP A 96 6.46 4.67 -11.56
CA ASP A 96 5.49 5.75 -11.74
C ASP A 96 4.14 5.43 -11.08
N PHE A 97 4.08 4.33 -10.32
CA PHE A 97 2.83 3.81 -9.77
C PHE A 97 2.44 4.45 -8.44
N ASP A 98 3.39 4.67 -7.55
CA ASP A 98 3.12 5.17 -6.19
C ASP A 98 4.22 6.10 -5.69
N VAL A 99 3.82 7.10 -4.89
CA VAL A 99 4.73 7.98 -4.14
C VAL A 99 4.13 8.18 -2.77
N CYS A 100 4.89 7.91 -1.71
CA CYS A 100 4.37 8.02 -0.35
C CYS A 100 5.49 8.33 0.64
N PRO A 101 5.25 9.21 1.63
CA PRO A 101 6.21 9.40 2.72
C PRO A 101 6.31 8.13 3.55
N CYS A 102 7.53 7.67 3.80
CA CYS A 102 7.74 6.50 4.65
C CYS A 102 9.17 6.44 5.15
N ILE A 103 9.35 6.10 6.43
CA ILE A 103 10.66 5.89 7.03
C ILE A 103 10.99 4.41 7.20
N GLY A 104 10.08 3.51 6.79
CA GLY A 104 10.28 2.07 6.91
C GLY A 104 11.28 1.53 5.89
N LYS A 105 11.59 0.24 6.02
CA LYS A 105 12.48 -0.45 5.10
C LYS A 105 11.73 -0.89 3.85
N HIS A 106 12.41 -0.83 2.72
CA HIS A 106 11.85 -1.23 1.44
C HIS A 106 12.81 -2.10 0.66
N VAL A 107 12.27 -2.95 -0.22
CA VAL A 107 13.06 -3.67 -1.21
C VAL A 107 13.47 -2.71 -2.32
N ARG A 108 14.47 -3.11 -3.12
CA ARG A 108 14.99 -2.25 -4.21
C ARG A 108 14.10 -2.22 -5.44
N SER A 109 13.32 -3.29 -5.64
CA SER A 109 12.38 -3.40 -6.76
C SER A 109 11.23 -4.31 -6.35
N THR A 110 10.10 -4.20 -7.06
CA THR A 110 8.89 -4.94 -6.69
C THR A 110 9.06 -6.45 -6.85
N SER A 111 9.93 -6.93 -7.74
CA SER A 111 10.17 -8.36 -7.89
C SER A 111 10.73 -8.99 -6.61
N GLN A 112 11.42 -8.21 -5.78
CA GLN A 112 11.99 -8.69 -4.52
C GLN A 112 10.94 -8.91 -3.42
N ILE A 113 9.70 -8.44 -3.61
CA ILE A 113 8.60 -8.75 -2.71
C ILE A 113 8.29 -10.24 -2.73
N GLY A 114 8.40 -10.87 -3.90
CA GLY A 114 8.03 -12.25 -4.11
C GLY A 114 6.64 -12.35 -4.72
N ARG A 115 5.82 -13.30 -4.24
CA ARG A 115 4.46 -13.47 -4.73
C ARG A 115 3.45 -13.05 -3.67
N PHE A 116 2.47 -12.26 -4.07
CA PHE A 116 1.33 -11.87 -3.21
C PHE A 116 0.31 -13.00 -3.20
N GLU A 117 -0.12 -13.39 -2.01
CA GLU A 117 -1.17 -14.39 -1.84
C GLU A 117 -2.24 -13.87 -0.89
N LEU A 118 -3.46 -13.79 -1.39
CA LEU A 118 -4.62 -13.37 -0.61
C LEU A 118 -5.11 -14.55 0.24
N LEU A 119 -5.06 -14.40 1.56
CA LEU A 119 -5.45 -15.46 2.49
C LEU A 119 -6.93 -15.44 2.80
N GLY A 120 -7.52 -14.26 2.87
CA GLY A 120 -8.93 -14.11 3.17
C GLY A 120 -9.30 -12.65 3.39
N THR A 121 -10.60 -12.40 3.48
CA THR A 121 -11.13 -11.06 3.68
C THR A 121 -12.24 -11.09 4.72
N ASN A 122 -12.51 -9.92 5.32
CA ASN A 122 -13.64 -9.71 6.22
C ASN A 122 -14.29 -8.38 5.88
N TRP A 123 -15.61 -8.32 5.99
CA TRP A 123 -16.39 -7.11 5.74
C TRP A 123 -17.22 -6.78 6.96
N ASP A 124 -17.13 -5.52 7.42
CA ASP A 124 -17.99 -4.98 8.46
C ASP A 124 -18.91 -3.94 7.82
N GLY A 125 -20.19 -4.28 7.68
CA GLY A 125 -21.17 -3.42 7.03
C GLY A 125 -21.54 -2.18 7.83
N LEU A 126 -21.26 -2.16 9.13
CA LEU A 126 -21.56 -0.98 9.97
C LEU A 126 -20.51 0.11 9.78
N THR A 127 -19.25 -0.26 9.65
CA THR A 127 -18.13 0.67 9.49
C THR A 127 -17.66 0.77 8.06
N HIS A 128 -18.19 -0.05 7.14
CA HIS A 128 -17.72 -0.21 5.77
C HIS A 128 -16.23 -0.58 5.72
N SER A 129 -15.78 -1.33 6.72
CA SER A 129 -14.39 -1.75 6.81
C SER A 129 -14.16 -3.06 6.08
N PHE A 130 -13.25 -3.06 5.12
CA PHE A 130 -12.83 -4.22 4.38
C PHE A 130 -11.41 -4.60 4.82
N ARG A 131 -11.28 -5.75 5.49
CA ARG A 131 -9.98 -6.25 5.95
C ARG A 131 -9.46 -7.29 5.00
N ILE A 132 -8.23 -7.10 4.55
CA ILE A 132 -7.51 -8.05 3.71
C ILE A 132 -6.45 -8.73 4.55
N ARG A 133 -6.42 -10.06 4.52
CA ARG A 133 -5.35 -10.85 5.09
C ARG A 133 -4.54 -11.45 3.95
N PHE A 134 -3.25 -11.23 3.97
CA PHE A 134 -2.38 -11.68 2.89
C PHE A 134 -1.00 -12.09 3.41
N LYS A 135 -0.24 -12.74 2.56
CA LYS A 135 1.18 -13.01 2.79
C LYS A 135 1.94 -12.80 1.50
N VAL A 136 3.24 -12.63 1.61
CA VAL A 136 4.14 -12.60 0.46
C VAL A 136 5.09 -13.79 0.56
N ILE A 137 5.32 -14.46 -0.56
CA ILE A 137 6.16 -15.65 -0.65
C ILE A 137 7.40 -15.27 -1.43
N PRO A 138 8.58 -15.27 -0.75
CA PRO A 138 9.85 -14.93 -1.41
C PRO A 138 10.19 -15.84 -2.58
#